data_f0a62262e74d87d14a75c23585351827
#
_entry.id   f0a62262e74d87d14a75c23585351827
#
_cell.length_a   1.000
_cell.length_b   1.000
_cell.length_c   1.000
_cell.angle_alpha   90.00
_cell.angle_beta   90.00
_cell.angle_gamma   90.00
#
_symmetry.space_group_name_H-M   'P 1'
#
loop_
_entity.id
_entity.type
_entity.pdbx_description
1 polymer ?
#
loop_
_entity_poly.entity_id
_entity_poly.type
_entity_poly.pdbx_seq_one_letter_code
_entity_poly.pdbx_strand_id
1 'polypeptide(L)'
;LTLHLVPGFANLKVLDRVQAGPASVPFTLYLNLDKPLIFFGLLLAWPALLGPGGAMRWRPLALLILPLAALLITAWQLGALKPEVGLPHWWWLFAFNNLLFTCVAEEALFRGLIQQGVASRSKPWLGLLVASLLFGAAHLAGGPLLVLFAALAGACYGLAFQLSGRLSVAILLHFLFNFAHLALFTYPLASR
;
A
#
# COMPACT_ATOMS: atom_id res chain seq x y z
N LEU A 1 -6.54 -17.89 -0.91
CA LEU A 1 -7.54 -16.90 -0.47
C LEU A 1 -7.47 -15.67 -1.35
N THR A 2 -6.38 -14.92 -1.38
CA THR A 2 -6.20 -13.71 -2.20
C THR A 2 -6.46 -13.93 -3.71
N LEU A 3 -6.23 -15.14 -4.22
CA LEU A 3 -6.49 -15.52 -5.60
C LEU A 3 -7.90 -16.08 -5.82
N HIS A 4 -8.77 -16.05 -4.80
CA HIS A 4 -10.15 -16.57 -4.85
C HIS A 4 -10.29 -18.03 -5.32
N LEU A 5 -9.24 -18.84 -5.09
CA LEU A 5 -9.20 -20.25 -5.52
C LEU A 5 -9.88 -21.22 -4.55
N VAL A 6 -10.31 -20.74 -3.38
CA VAL A 6 -11.00 -21.57 -2.38
C VAL A 6 -12.52 -21.55 -2.68
N PRO A 7 -13.12 -22.69 -3.02
CA PRO A 7 -14.57 -22.77 -3.27
C PRO A 7 -15.37 -22.33 -2.03
N GLY A 8 -16.44 -21.56 -2.26
CA GLY A 8 -17.33 -21.08 -1.20
C GLY A 8 -16.80 -19.87 -0.40
N PHE A 9 -15.59 -19.41 -0.64
CA PHE A 9 -15.08 -18.19 -0.04
C PHE A 9 -15.45 -16.96 -0.87
N ALA A 10 -16.39 -16.16 -0.36
CA ALA A 10 -16.85 -14.93 -1.01
C ALA A 10 -16.53 -13.70 -0.13
N ASN A 11 -15.86 -12.72 -0.70
CA ASN A 11 -15.61 -11.44 -0.03
C ASN A 11 -16.90 -10.60 0.03
N LEU A 12 -17.14 -9.94 1.14
CA LEU A 12 -18.29 -9.06 1.31
C LEU A 12 -18.12 -7.79 0.48
N LYS A 13 -18.99 -7.61 -0.52
CA LYS A 13 -19.06 -6.38 -1.31
C LYS A 13 -19.77 -5.29 -0.50
N VAL A 14 -19.09 -4.19 -0.21
CA VAL A 14 -19.60 -3.07 0.60
C VAL A 14 -19.84 -1.81 -0.21
N LEU A 15 -19.16 -1.64 -1.35
CA LEU A 15 -19.44 -0.59 -2.33
C LEU A 15 -19.53 -1.22 -3.72
N ASP A 16 -20.52 -0.78 -4.51
CA ASP A 16 -20.74 -1.32 -5.86
C ASP A 16 -20.76 -0.18 -6.88
N ARG A 17 -19.71 -0.10 -7.71
CA ARG A 17 -19.56 0.85 -8.81
C ARG A 17 -19.81 2.32 -8.42
N VAL A 18 -19.37 2.71 -7.23
CA VAL A 18 -19.42 4.11 -6.77
C VAL A 18 -18.29 4.94 -7.39
N GLN A 19 -18.51 6.25 -7.53
CA GLN A 19 -17.48 7.18 -7.99
C GLN A 19 -16.96 8.02 -6.82
N ALA A 20 -15.66 8.30 -6.81
CA ALA A 20 -15.06 9.23 -5.83
C ALA A 20 -15.43 10.67 -6.17
N GLY A 21 -15.49 10.99 -7.45
CA GLY A 21 -15.92 12.28 -8.00
C GLY A 21 -16.31 12.13 -9.47
N PRO A 22 -16.76 13.21 -10.13
CA PRO A 22 -17.31 13.17 -11.49
C PRO A 22 -16.29 12.77 -12.57
N ALA A 23 -15.01 12.99 -12.31
CA ALA A 23 -13.94 12.63 -13.24
C ALA A 23 -13.28 11.27 -12.91
N SER A 24 -13.77 10.57 -11.89
CA SER A 24 -13.26 9.26 -11.46
C SER A 24 -13.96 8.11 -12.17
N VAL A 25 -13.23 7.01 -12.44
CA VAL A 25 -13.87 5.76 -12.89
C VAL A 25 -14.64 5.09 -11.75
N PRO A 26 -15.68 4.27 -12.05
CA PRO A 26 -16.41 3.53 -11.02
C PRO A 26 -15.50 2.61 -10.21
N PHE A 27 -15.69 2.60 -8.90
CA PHE A 27 -14.93 1.81 -7.93
C PHE A 27 -15.83 0.84 -7.17
N THR A 28 -15.38 -0.40 -6.99
CA THR A 28 -16.07 -1.42 -6.21
C THR A 28 -15.17 -1.87 -5.07
N LEU A 29 -15.69 -1.92 -3.85
CA LEU A 29 -14.95 -2.29 -2.65
C LEU A 29 -15.49 -3.58 -2.05
N TYR A 30 -14.56 -4.51 -1.82
CA TYR A 30 -14.80 -5.74 -1.08
C TYR A 30 -14.00 -5.75 0.22
N LEU A 31 -14.61 -6.19 1.32
CA LEU A 31 -13.90 -6.51 2.55
C LEU A 31 -13.27 -7.89 2.42
N ASN A 32 -11.98 -7.92 2.19
CA ASN A 32 -11.20 -9.16 2.05
C ASN A 32 -10.79 -9.66 3.44
N LEU A 33 -11.67 -10.36 4.13
CA LEU A 33 -11.48 -10.85 5.50
C LEU A 33 -10.29 -11.81 5.66
N ASP A 34 -9.79 -12.38 4.57
CA ASP A 34 -8.58 -13.20 4.53
C ASP A 34 -7.29 -12.38 4.72
N LYS A 35 -7.29 -11.10 4.36
CA LYS A 35 -6.09 -10.25 4.47
C LYS A 35 -5.64 -10.02 5.93
N PRO A 36 -6.49 -9.67 6.90
CA PRO A 36 -6.10 -9.61 8.30
C PRO A 36 -5.54 -10.93 8.84
N LEU A 37 -6.02 -12.08 8.34
CA LEU A 37 -5.49 -13.37 8.73
C LEU A 37 -4.02 -13.56 8.35
N ILE A 38 -3.59 -12.95 7.23
CA ILE A 38 -2.17 -12.93 6.83
C ILE A 38 -1.34 -12.23 7.92
N PHE A 39 -1.77 -11.06 8.39
CA PHE A 39 -1.06 -10.33 9.44
C PHE A 39 -0.94 -11.16 10.73
N PHE A 40 -2.04 -11.71 11.23
CA PHE A 40 -2.03 -12.51 12.46
C PHE A 40 -1.24 -13.80 12.31
N GLY A 41 -1.37 -14.49 11.15
CA GLY A 41 -0.58 -15.68 10.86
C GLY A 41 0.92 -15.38 10.82
N LEU A 42 1.32 -14.28 10.19
CA LEU A 42 2.71 -13.84 10.15
C LEU A 42 3.22 -13.40 11.53
N LEU A 43 2.38 -12.72 12.34
CA LEU A 43 2.75 -12.30 13.69
C LEU A 43 3.05 -13.48 14.60
N LEU A 44 2.26 -14.55 14.47
CA LEU A 44 2.48 -15.78 15.21
C LEU A 44 3.71 -16.57 14.74
N ALA A 45 3.95 -16.60 13.43
CA ALA A 45 5.05 -17.34 12.83
C ALA A 45 6.39 -16.61 12.88
N TRP A 46 6.38 -15.29 12.96
CA TRP A 46 7.55 -14.43 12.85
C TRP A 46 7.57 -13.34 13.93
N PRO A 47 8.14 -13.60 15.12
CA PRO A 47 8.13 -12.65 16.25
C PRO A 47 8.77 -11.29 15.93
N ALA A 48 9.71 -11.24 14.98
CA ALA A 48 10.36 -10.02 14.53
C ALA A 48 9.50 -9.17 13.54
N LEU A 49 8.27 -9.60 13.23
CA LEU A 49 7.40 -8.98 12.22
C LEU A 49 7.26 -7.47 12.39
N LEU A 50 7.11 -7.00 13.62
CA LEU A 50 6.86 -5.59 13.93
C LEU A 50 8.11 -4.71 13.78
N GLY A 51 9.27 -5.32 13.57
CA GLY A 51 10.56 -4.65 13.42
C GLY A 51 11.36 -4.58 14.73
N PRO A 52 12.67 -4.26 14.63
CA PRO A 52 13.56 -4.24 15.78
C PRO A 52 13.32 -3.07 16.76
N GLY A 53 12.49 -2.12 16.39
CA GLY A 53 12.35 -0.87 17.13
C GLY A 53 13.60 0.03 17.03
N GLY A 54 13.74 0.97 17.95
CA GLY A 54 14.89 1.85 18.03
C GLY A 54 14.59 3.32 17.84
N ALA A 55 15.65 4.14 17.74
CA ALA A 55 15.55 5.57 17.55
C ALA A 55 15.06 5.90 16.13
N MET A 56 14.00 6.69 16.05
CA MET A 56 13.40 7.09 14.79
C MET A 56 14.17 8.26 14.15
N ARG A 57 14.55 8.11 12.91
CA ARG A 57 15.27 9.14 12.15
C ARG A 57 14.26 10.05 11.43
N TRP A 58 13.72 11.03 12.14
CA TRP A 58 12.59 11.86 11.70
C TRP A 58 12.85 12.67 10.43
N ARG A 59 14.02 13.30 10.31
CA ARG A 59 14.33 14.13 9.13
C ARG A 59 14.29 13.34 7.82
N PRO A 60 15.10 12.25 7.63
CA PRO A 60 15.02 11.47 6.40
C PRO A 60 13.67 10.79 6.22
N LEU A 61 12.96 10.45 7.31
CA LEU A 61 11.61 9.87 7.22
C LEU A 61 10.62 10.88 6.62
N ALA A 62 10.63 12.13 7.09
CA ALA A 62 9.77 13.19 6.57
C ALA A 62 10.06 13.49 5.09
N LEU A 63 11.32 13.39 4.65
CA LEU A 63 11.70 13.58 3.25
C LEU A 63 11.11 12.55 2.30
N LEU A 64 10.64 11.38 2.78
CA LEU A 64 9.96 10.37 1.95
C LEU A 64 8.62 10.86 1.40
N ILE A 65 8.04 11.91 1.97
CA ILE A 65 6.84 12.55 1.43
C ILE A 65 7.10 13.12 0.04
N LEU A 66 8.31 13.63 -0.23
CA LEU A 66 8.65 14.25 -1.51
C LEU A 66 8.59 13.26 -2.70
N PRO A 67 9.27 12.10 -2.68
CA PRO A 67 9.14 11.13 -3.78
C PRO A 67 7.74 10.56 -3.89
N LEU A 68 6.99 10.37 -2.80
CA LEU A 68 5.61 9.92 -2.86
C LEU A 68 4.69 10.96 -3.52
N ALA A 69 4.83 12.25 -3.16
CA ALA A 69 4.10 13.32 -3.84
C ALA A 69 4.48 13.40 -5.33
N ALA A 70 5.77 13.25 -5.66
CA ALA A 70 6.23 13.22 -7.03
C ALA A 70 5.59 12.09 -7.86
N LEU A 71 5.34 10.92 -7.27
CA LEU A 71 4.62 9.82 -7.95
C LEU A 71 3.20 10.26 -8.34
N LEU A 72 2.42 10.86 -7.44
CA LEU A 72 1.06 11.34 -7.76
C LEU A 72 1.09 12.44 -8.84
N ILE A 73 2.02 13.38 -8.72
CA ILE A 73 2.20 14.45 -9.72
C ILE A 73 2.57 13.85 -11.09
N THR A 74 3.47 12.88 -11.13
CA THR A 74 3.86 12.21 -12.38
C THR A 74 2.69 11.44 -12.99
N ALA A 75 1.89 10.73 -12.17
CA ALA A 75 0.69 10.04 -12.64
C ALA A 75 -0.33 11.03 -13.23
N TRP A 76 -0.47 12.22 -12.65
CA TRP A 76 -1.26 13.29 -13.22
C TRP A 76 -0.70 13.80 -14.56
N GLN A 77 0.60 14.09 -14.63
CA GLN A 77 1.24 14.56 -15.87
C GLN A 77 1.13 13.54 -17.02
N LEU A 78 1.12 12.24 -16.68
CA LEU A 78 0.91 11.16 -17.65
C LEU A 78 -0.57 10.94 -18.01
N GLY A 79 -1.50 11.71 -17.43
CA GLY A 79 -2.93 11.62 -17.71
C GLY A 79 -3.63 10.42 -17.05
N ALA A 80 -2.95 9.65 -16.19
CA ALA A 80 -3.56 8.56 -15.44
C ALA A 80 -4.47 9.07 -14.33
N LEU A 81 -4.15 10.22 -13.76
CA LEU A 81 -4.92 10.91 -12.73
C LEU A 81 -5.28 12.33 -13.20
N LYS A 82 -6.32 12.91 -12.61
CA LYS A 82 -6.68 14.32 -12.69
C LYS A 82 -6.84 14.88 -11.29
N PRO A 83 -6.51 16.16 -11.01
CA PRO A 83 -6.82 16.78 -9.73
C PRO A 83 -8.33 16.74 -9.49
N GLU A 84 -8.75 16.17 -8.39
CA GLU A 84 -10.14 16.04 -7.95
C GLU A 84 -10.18 16.10 -6.42
N VAL A 85 -10.14 17.32 -5.89
CA VAL A 85 -10.03 17.55 -4.44
C VAL A 85 -11.38 17.36 -3.78
N GLY A 86 -11.46 16.41 -2.85
CA GLY A 86 -12.67 16.12 -2.09
C GLY A 86 -12.61 14.74 -1.44
N LEU A 87 -13.61 14.46 -0.61
CA LEU A 87 -13.79 13.15 0.00
C LEU A 87 -15.19 12.65 -0.35
N PRO A 88 -15.32 11.47 -0.99
CA PRO A 88 -16.62 10.87 -1.23
C PRO A 88 -17.28 10.49 0.10
N HIS A 89 -18.62 10.43 0.16
CA HIS A 89 -19.35 10.13 1.41
C HIS A 89 -18.98 8.79 2.05
N TRP A 90 -18.39 7.87 1.28
CA TRP A 90 -17.91 6.55 1.72
C TRP A 90 -16.42 6.52 2.10
N TRP A 91 -15.73 7.67 2.20
CA TRP A 91 -14.29 7.75 2.49
C TRP A 91 -13.86 6.98 3.74
N TRP A 92 -14.71 6.90 4.74
CA TRP A 92 -14.44 6.18 5.99
C TRP A 92 -14.39 4.66 5.79
N LEU A 93 -15.25 4.09 4.89
CA LEU A 93 -15.16 2.68 4.50
C LEU A 93 -13.85 2.38 3.79
N PHE A 94 -13.45 3.28 2.88
CA PHE A 94 -12.15 3.19 2.24
C PHE A 94 -11.02 3.25 3.26
N ALA A 95 -11.02 4.22 4.17
CA ALA A 95 -9.98 4.39 5.18
C ALA A 95 -9.86 3.15 6.07
N PHE A 96 -10.97 2.61 6.54
CA PHE A 96 -11.03 1.40 7.34
C PHE A 96 -10.46 0.20 6.58
N ASN A 97 -10.97 -0.07 5.39
CA ASN A 97 -10.53 -1.21 4.57
C ASN A 97 -9.07 -1.05 4.13
N ASN A 98 -8.69 0.14 3.66
CA ASN A 98 -7.33 0.38 3.17
C ASN A 98 -6.29 0.24 4.28
N LEU A 99 -6.56 0.82 5.47
CA LEU A 99 -5.64 0.70 6.60
C LEU A 99 -5.53 -0.75 7.09
N LEU A 100 -6.65 -1.36 7.47
CA LEU A 100 -6.65 -2.62 8.22
C LEU A 100 -6.55 -3.86 7.33
N PHE A 101 -7.12 -3.83 6.13
CA PHE A 101 -7.17 -5.00 5.25
C PHE A 101 -6.13 -4.94 4.12
N THR A 102 -5.66 -3.75 3.76
CA THR A 102 -4.65 -3.59 2.71
C THR A 102 -3.28 -3.28 3.31
N CYS A 103 -3.10 -2.09 3.89
CA CYS A 103 -1.77 -1.64 4.32
C CYS A 103 -1.16 -2.54 5.41
N VAL A 104 -1.94 -2.95 6.42
CA VAL A 104 -1.43 -3.84 7.48
C VAL A 104 -0.96 -5.18 6.91
N ALA A 105 -1.77 -5.83 6.07
CA ALA A 105 -1.43 -7.14 5.52
C ALA A 105 -0.25 -7.07 4.54
N GLU A 106 -0.24 -6.06 3.67
CA GLU A 106 0.81 -5.88 2.66
C GLU A 106 2.14 -5.50 3.31
N GLU A 107 2.15 -4.53 4.24
CA GLU A 107 3.40 -4.16 4.92
C GLU A 107 3.93 -5.30 5.81
N ALA A 108 3.05 -6.08 6.46
CA ALA A 108 3.46 -7.25 7.20
C ALA A 108 4.18 -8.28 6.31
N LEU A 109 3.63 -8.54 5.12
CA LEU A 109 4.24 -9.47 4.16
C LEU A 109 5.54 -8.90 3.58
N PHE A 110 5.49 -7.69 3.01
CA PHE A 110 6.62 -7.17 2.24
C PHE A 110 7.74 -6.62 3.14
N ARG A 111 7.42 -5.92 4.24
CA ARG A 111 8.45 -5.33 5.13
C ARG A 111 8.74 -6.21 6.32
N GLY A 112 7.69 -6.70 6.97
CA GLY A 112 7.80 -7.56 8.14
C GLY A 112 8.47 -8.90 7.83
N LEU A 113 8.07 -9.58 6.77
CA LEU A 113 8.61 -10.90 6.43
C LEU A 113 9.70 -10.83 5.34
N ILE A 114 9.37 -10.34 4.14
CA ILE A 114 10.28 -10.46 2.98
C ILE A 114 11.50 -9.57 3.16
N GLN A 115 11.32 -8.27 3.38
CA GLN A 115 12.44 -7.33 3.52
C GLN A 115 13.36 -7.71 4.67
N GLN A 116 12.81 -8.00 5.86
CA GLN A 116 13.60 -8.43 7.02
C GLN A 116 14.23 -9.81 6.78
N GLY A 117 13.49 -10.75 6.22
CA GLY A 117 13.97 -12.11 5.95
C GLY A 117 15.15 -12.14 4.98
N VAL A 118 15.13 -11.31 3.94
CA VAL A 118 16.27 -11.15 3.02
C VAL A 118 17.41 -10.38 3.68
N ALA A 119 17.11 -9.27 4.36
CA ALA A 119 18.12 -8.43 5.00
C ALA A 119 18.90 -9.17 6.09
N SER A 120 18.25 -10.07 6.84
CA SER A 120 18.90 -10.87 7.88
C SER A 120 19.88 -11.92 7.36
N ARG A 121 19.75 -12.32 6.08
CA ARG A 121 20.62 -13.30 5.42
C ARG A 121 21.57 -12.66 4.41
N SER A 122 21.46 -11.36 4.17
CA SER A 122 22.23 -10.63 3.18
C SER A 122 22.46 -9.18 3.62
N LYS A 123 22.44 -8.23 2.67
CA LYS A 123 22.58 -6.80 2.96
C LYS A 123 21.22 -6.12 3.06
N PRO A 124 21.03 -5.10 3.94
CA PRO A 124 19.75 -4.39 4.09
C PRO A 124 19.18 -3.82 2.78
N TRP A 125 20.03 -3.33 1.89
CA TRP A 125 19.58 -2.79 0.60
C TRP A 125 19.03 -3.88 -0.34
N LEU A 126 19.52 -5.13 -0.26
CA LEU A 126 18.95 -6.26 -1.03
C LEU A 126 17.55 -6.60 -0.53
N GLY A 127 17.32 -6.60 0.78
CA GLY A 127 15.98 -6.78 1.34
C GLY A 127 15.00 -5.71 0.84
N LEU A 128 15.44 -4.45 0.86
CA LEU A 128 14.68 -3.33 0.32
C LEU A 128 14.34 -3.53 -1.16
N LEU A 129 15.35 -3.83 -1.99
CA LEU A 129 15.19 -3.99 -3.43
C LEU A 129 14.23 -5.15 -3.77
N VAL A 130 14.45 -6.33 -3.18
CA VAL A 130 13.62 -7.51 -3.43
C VAL A 130 12.17 -7.26 -3.01
N ALA A 131 11.96 -6.72 -1.80
CA ALA A 131 10.60 -6.44 -1.32
C ALA A 131 9.89 -5.40 -2.18
N SER A 132 10.59 -4.37 -2.65
CA SER A 132 10.01 -3.32 -3.51
C SER A 132 9.64 -3.84 -4.89
N LEU A 133 10.49 -4.67 -5.51
CA LEU A 133 10.20 -5.28 -6.80
C LEU A 133 9.02 -6.26 -6.71
N LEU A 134 8.96 -7.08 -5.65
CA LEU A 134 7.84 -7.99 -5.43
C LEU A 134 6.54 -7.23 -5.12
N PHE A 135 6.62 -6.11 -4.40
CA PHE A 135 5.47 -5.23 -4.18
C PHE A 135 4.94 -4.66 -5.50
N GLY A 136 5.82 -4.18 -6.37
CA GLY A 136 5.45 -3.77 -7.72
C GLY A 136 4.82 -4.91 -8.52
N ALA A 137 5.44 -6.09 -8.52
CA ALA A 137 4.94 -7.28 -9.22
C ALA A 137 3.54 -7.72 -8.74
N ALA A 138 3.22 -7.54 -7.46
CA ALA A 138 1.88 -7.81 -6.93
C ALA A 138 0.78 -6.92 -7.56
N HIS A 139 1.16 -5.84 -8.25
CA HIS A 139 0.25 -4.92 -8.93
C HIS A 139 0.16 -5.13 -10.45
N LEU A 140 0.65 -6.26 -10.96
CA LEU A 140 0.65 -6.58 -12.41
C LEU A 140 -0.71 -6.45 -13.09
N ALA A 141 -1.79 -6.78 -12.39
CA ALA A 141 -3.15 -6.65 -12.92
C ALA A 141 -3.54 -5.21 -13.32
N GLY A 142 -2.89 -4.20 -12.74
CA GLY A 142 -3.09 -2.79 -13.06
C GLY A 142 -2.21 -2.25 -14.19
N GLY A 143 -1.40 -3.12 -14.81
CA GLY A 143 -0.53 -2.77 -15.94
C GLY A 143 0.86 -2.28 -15.52
N PRO A 144 1.77 -2.13 -16.52
CA PRO A 144 3.19 -1.88 -16.27
C PRO A 144 3.47 -0.56 -15.56
N LEU A 145 2.67 0.47 -15.82
CA LEU A 145 2.81 1.75 -15.15
C LEU A 145 2.53 1.62 -13.64
N LEU A 146 1.46 0.93 -13.26
CA LEU A 146 1.15 0.69 -11.84
C LEU A 146 2.21 -0.16 -11.17
N VAL A 147 2.78 -1.16 -11.87
CA VAL A 147 3.91 -1.97 -11.37
C VAL A 147 5.09 -1.07 -11.00
N LEU A 148 5.47 -0.15 -11.90
CA LEU A 148 6.58 0.77 -11.66
C LEU A 148 6.29 1.70 -10.48
N PHE A 149 5.10 2.34 -10.46
CA PHE A 149 4.72 3.25 -9.36
C PHE A 149 4.64 2.53 -8.02
N ALA A 150 4.06 1.33 -7.99
CA ALA A 150 4.00 0.51 -6.79
C ALA A 150 5.39 0.09 -6.30
N ALA A 151 6.32 -0.30 -7.19
CA ALA A 151 7.68 -0.62 -6.81
C ALA A 151 8.41 0.59 -6.18
N LEU A 152 8.25 1.79 -6.75
CA LEU A 152 8.85 3.03 -6.23
C LEU A 152 8.21 3.45 -4.90
N ALA A 153 6.88 3.42 -4.79
CA ALA A 153 6.19 3.65 -3.51
C ALA A 153 6.61 2.61 -2.47
N GLY A 154 6.70 1.36 -2.88
CA GLY A 154 7.21 0.28 -2.07
C GLY A 154 8.62 0.51 -1.55
N ALA A 155 9.52 1.09 -2.34
CA ALA A 155 10.85 1.47 -1.88
C ALA A 155 10.77 2.56 -0.78
N CYS A 156 9.86 3.53 -0.90
CA CYS A 156 9.65 4.54 0.15
C CYS A 156 9.13 3.92 1.45
N TYR A 157 8.18 2.99 1.39
CA TYR A 157 7.67 2.29 2.59
C TYR A 157 8.76 1.42 3.23
N GLY A 158 9.55 0.73 2.40
CA GLY A 158 10.68 -0.07 2.87
C GLY A 158 11.78 0.77 3.52
N LEU A 159 12.08 1.96 2.99
CA LEU A 159 12.97 2.94 3.61
C LEU A 159 12.37 3.48 4.92
N ALA A 160 11.08 3.76 4.98
CA ALA A 160 10.40 4.17 6.20
C ALA A 160 10.56 3.12 7.30
N PHE A 161 10.40 1.84 6.96
CA PHE A 161 10.66 0.73 7.85
C PHE A 161 12.12 0.71 8.34
N GLN A 162 13.11 0.84 7.44
CA GLN A 162 14.54 0.85 7.83
C GLN A 162 14.92 2.06 8.71
N LEU A 163 14.37 3.24 8.43
CA LEU A 163 14.66 4.47 9.15
C LEU A 163 13.99 4.54 10.53
N SER A 164 12.90 3.81 10.72
CA SER A 164 12.14 3.79 11.98
C SER A 164 12.34 2.52 12.80
N GLY A 165 12.69 1.41 12.16
CA GLY A 165 12.67 0.08 12.76
C GLY A 165 11.28 -0.42 13.14
N ARG A 166 10.20 0.18 12.60
CA ARG A 166 8.81 -0.07 13.02
C ARG A 166 7.90 -0.31 11.83
N LEU A 167 7.23 -1.45 11.83
CA LEU A 167 6.24 -1.79 10.80
C LEU A 167 5.09 -0.76 10.74
N SER A 168 4.66 -0.26 11.90
CA SER A 168 3.58 0.74 11.98
C SER A 168 3.87 2.03 11.21
N VAL A 169 5.13 2.43 11.09
CA VAL A 169 5.53 3.63 10.33
C VAL A 169 5.38 3.39 8.83
N ALA A 170 5.77 2.22 8.33
CA ALA A 170 5.56 1.85 6.93
C ALA A 170 4.06 1.75 6.61
N ILE A 171 3.27 1.11 7.48
CA ILE A 171 1.80 1.02 7.36
C ILE A 171 1.18 2.42 7.27
N LEU A 172 1.55 3.32 8.18
CA LEU A 172 0.99 4.67 8.22
C LEU A 172 1.37 5.46 6.96
N LEU A 173 2.62 5.38 6.50
CA LEU A 173 3.07 6.08 5.29
C LEU A 173 2.34 5.56 4.05
N HIS A 174 2.17 4.23 3.92
CA HIS A 174 1.41 3.61 2.84
C HIS A 174 -0.06 4.06 2.87
N PHE A 175 -0.69 4.01 4.03
CA PHE A 175 -2.07 4.47 4.19
C PHE A 175 -2.23 5.95 3.82
N LEU A 176 -1.36 6.82 4.31
CA LEU A 176 -1.41 8.25 4.01
C LEU A 176 -1.24 8.54 2.52
N PHE A 177 -0.38 7.80 1.82
CA PHE A 177 -0.22 7.92 0.37
C PHE A 177 -1.51 7.53 -0.37
N ASN A 178 -2.10 6.39 -0.03
CA ASN A 178 -3.36 5.94 -0.64
C ASN A 178 -4.52 6.89 -0.33
N PHE A 179 -4.57 7.41 0.89
CA PHE A 179 -5.59 8.37 1.30
C PHE A 179 -5.41 9.73 0.63
N ALA A 180 -4.17 10.19 0.45
CA ALA A 180 -3.88 11.41 -0.32
C ALA A 180 -4.28 11.25 -1.80
N HIS A 181 -4.08 10.07 -2.39
CA HIS A 181 -4.57 9.77 -3.73
C HIS A 181 -6.10 9.92 -3.80
N LEU A 182 -6.85 9.29 -2.87
CA LEU A 182 -8.32 9.41 -2.82
C LEU A 182 -8.79 10.85 -2.63
N ALA A 183 -8.09 11.63 -1.78
CA ALA A 183 -8.55 12.96 -1.38
C ALA A 183 -8.20 14.08 -2.36
N LEU A 184 -7.17 13.90 -3.19
CA LEU A 184 -6.62 14.97 -4.03
C LEU A 184 -6.75 14.71 -5.52
N PHE A 185 -6.97 13.46 -5.92
CA PHE A 185 -7.01 13.05 -7.32
C PHE A 185 -8.18 12.12 -7.62
N THR A 186 -8.47 11.94 -8.90
CA THR A 186 -9.41 10.91 -9.37
C THR A 186 -9.02 9.53 -8.84
N TYR A 187 -10.01 8.77 -8.35
CA TYR A 187 -9.78 7.47 -7.74
C TYR A 187 -10.72 6.38 -8.32
N PRO A 188 -10.23 5.18 -8.68
CA PRO A 188 -8.81 4.79 -8.70
C PRO A 188 -8.00 5.38 -9.86
N LEU A 189 -8.65 5.83 -10.93
CA LEU A 189 -8.07 6.45 -12.12
C LEU A 189 -9.00 7.53 -12.67
N ALA A 190 -8.48 8.35 -13.61
CA ALA A 190 -9.30 9.28 -14.35
C ALA A 190 -10.22 8.57 -15.35
N SER A 191 -11.46 9.03 -15.49
CA SER A 191 -12.31 8.68 -16.63
C SER A 191 -11.76 9.29 -17.93
N ARG A 192 -11.85 8.54 -19.00
CA ARG A 192 -11.43 9.00 -20.36
C ARG A 192 -12.42 9.98 -20.93
#